data_4415c4d43585810477c315717e0ab88a
#
_entry.id   4415c4d43585810477c315717e0ab88a
#
_cell.length_a   1.000
_cell.length_b   1.000
_cell.length_c   1.000
_cell.angle_alpha   90.00
_cell.angle_beta   90.00
_cell.angle_gamma   90.00
#
_symmetry.space_group_name_H-M   'P 1'
#
loop_
_entity.id
_entity.type
_entity.pdbx_description
1 polymer ?
#
loop_
_entity_poly.entity_id
_entity_poly.type
_entity_poly.pdbx_seq_one_letter_code
_entity_poly.pdbx_strand_id
1 'polypeptide(L)'
;MYYVPGSHRWGLLEKKPIAGDMDAIREGLSPLQVSDFDRKIPVEMKKGEASFHHPLLMHGSYENRSERSRRATLINVLTDGVISNREEDGLNAPGADNYPKVPRGQAMGGQYYPLLFNAEDALGGQLEEVPTVISLKD
;
A
#
# COMPACT_ATOMS: atom_id res chain seq x y z
N MET A 1 5.49 -0.14 12.99
CA MET A 1 4.71 0.56 11.94
C MET A 1 3.34 0.86 12.50
N TYR A 2 2.70 1.92 12.04
CA TYR A 2 1.34 2.28 12.45
C TYR A 2 0.42 2.31 11.23
N TYR A 3 -0.83 1.92 11.42
CA TYR A 3 -1.90 2.06 10.45
C TYR A 3 -2.98 2.99 10.97
N VAL A 4 -3.58 3.76 10.07
CA VAL A 4 -4.77 4.58 10.36
C VAL A 4 -5.98 3.84 9.79
N PRO A 5 -6.75 3.13 10.62
CA PRO A 5 -7.90 2.37 10.15
C PRO A 5 -8.91 3.24 9.40
N GLY A 6 -9.41 2.72 8.26
CA GLY A 6 -10.39 3.44 7.44
C GLY A 6 -9.82 4.49 6.50
N SER A 7 -8.57 4.92 6.66
CA SER A 7 -7.97 6.01 5.87
C SER A 7 -7.87 5.73 4.36
N HIS A 8 -7.91 4.47 3.93
CA HIS A 8 -7.97 4.12 2.52
C HIS A 8 -9.20 4.70 1.79
N ARG A 9 -10.23 5.10 2.55
CA ARG A 9 -11.46 5.73 2.03
C ARG A 9 -11.31 7.23 1.82
N TRP A 10 -10.22 7.84 2.26
CA TRP A 10 -9.98 9.28 2.09
C TRP A 10 -9.59 9.65 0.65
N GLY A 11 -9.31 8.65 -0.19
CA GLY A 11 -8.79 8.86 -1.54
C GLY A 11 -7.30 9.18 -1.55
N LEU A 12 -6.84 9.72 -2.66
CA LEU A 12 -5.45 10.14 -2.81
C LEU A 12 -5.27 11.52 -2.17
N LEU A 13 -4.43 11.58 -1.17
CA LEU A 13 -4.07 12.84 -0.51
C LEU A 13 -2.98 13.57 -1.31
N GLU A 14 -2.92 14.88 -1.13
CA GLU A 14 -1.83 15.69 -1.67
C GLU A 14 -0.48 15.23 -1.09
N LYS A 15 0.52 15.13 -1.96
CA LYS A 15 1.88 14.79 -1.53
C LYS A 15 2.49 15.94 -0.74
N LYS A 16 2.92 15.65 0.47
CA LYS A 16 3.64 16.60 1.32
C LYS A 16 4.99 16.02 1.76
N PRO A 17 6.04 16.83 1.77
CA PRO A 17 7.30 16.40 2.35
C PRO A 17 7.15 16.32 3.88
N ILE A 18 7.25 15.13 4.43
CA ILE A 18 7.15 14.92 5.89
C ILE A 18 8.52 14.91 6.58
N ALA A 19 9.60 15.03 5.80
CA ALA A 19 10.99 15.16 6.29
C ALA A 19 11.38 14.18 7.41
N GLY A 20 10.79 12.97 7.40
CA GLY A 20 11.00 11.96 8.44
C GLY A 20 10.13 12.13 9.70
N ASP A 21 9.39 13.21 9.81
CA ASP A 21 8.40 13.42 10.87
C ASP A 21 7.02 12.93 10.43
N MET A 22 6.59 11.81 10.98
CA MET A 22 5.29 11.22 10.65
C MET A 22 4.12 12.12 11.08
N ASP A 23 4.28 12.94 12.11
CA ASP A 23 3.22 13.82 12.60
C ASP A 23 3.05 15.08 11.75
N ALA A 24 4.03 15.45 10.93
CA ALA A 24 3.92 16.58 9.99
C ALA A 24 2.79 16.39 8.96
N ILE A 25 2.32 15.17 8.72
CA ILE A 25 1.20 14.91 7.83
C ILE A 25 -0.09 15.61 8.29
N ARG A 26 -0.25 15.90 9.58
CA ARG A 26 -1.43 16.52 10.16
C ARG A 26 -1.83 17.84 9.49
N GLU A 27 -0.84 18.60 9.03
CA GLU A 27 -1.07 19.89 8.35
C GLU A 27 -1.86 19.75 7.04
N GLY A 28 -1.87 18.55 6.45
CA GLY A 28 -2.60 18.23 5.23
C GLY A 28 -3.93 17.54 5.44
N LEU A 29 -4.33 17.29 6.68
CA LEU A 29 -5.53 16.55 7.01
C LEU A 29 -6.66 17.47 7.48
N SER A 30 -7.90 17.11 7.15
CA SER A 30 -9.08 17.73 7.74
C SER A 30 -9.19 17.38 9.24
N PRO A 31 -9.96 18.15 10.04
CA PRO A 31 -10.12 17.86 11.48
C PRO A 31 -10.61 16.42 11.76
N LEU A 32 -11.47 15.87 10.92
CA LEU A 32 -11.95 14.51 11.07
C LEU A 32 -10.84 13.49 10.79
N GLN A 33 -10.06 13.71 9.73
CA GLN A 33 -8.92 12.86 9.40
C GLN A 33 -7.81 12.93 10.47
N VAL A 34 -7.60 14.09 11.09
CA VAL A 34 -6.69 14.23 12.24
C VAL A 34 -7.17 13.38 13.41
N SER A 35 -8.47 13.41 13.71
CA SER A 35 -9.05 12.55 14.76
C SER A 35 -8.83 11.06 14.48
N ASP A 36 -8.98 10.63 13.24
CA ASP A 36 -8.71 9.25 12.84
C ASP A 36 -7.21 8.93 12.92
N PHE A 37 -6.36 9.86 12.49
CA PHE A 37 -4.90 9.72 12.57
C PHE A 37 -4.43 9.56 14.03
N ASP A 38 -5.06 10.23 14.98
CA ASP A 38 -4.74 10.12 16.39
C ASP A 38 -5.11 8.75 16.99
N ARG A 39 -6.03 8.05 16.35
CA ARG A 39 -6.42 6.67 16.68
C ARG A 39 -5.63 5.62 15.92
N LYS A 40 -4.50 5.99 15.30
CA LYS A 40 -3.62 5.05 14.62
C LYS A 40 -3.22 3.90 15.54
N ILE A 41 -3.20 2.71 15.00
CA ILE A 41 -2.87 1.48 15.72
C ILE A 41 -1.45 0.99 15.39
N PRO A 42 -0.70 0.48 16.37
CA PRO A 42 0.57 -0.16 16.11
C PRO A 42 0.36 -1.52 15.42
N VAL A 43 1.18 -1.79 14.41
CA VAL A 43 1.25 -3.10 13.76
C VAL A 43 2.55 -3.76 14.19
N GLU A 44 2.46 -4.56 15.23
CA GLU A 44 3.57 -5.31 15.78
C GLU A 44 3.58 -6.71 15.15
N MET A 45 4.71 -7.09 14.58
CA MET A 45 4.85 -8.37 13.89
C MET A 45 6.15 -9.04 14.30
N LYS A 46 6.10 -10.35 14.45
CA LYS A 46 7.26 -11.21 14.67
C LYS A 46 7.93 -11.50 13.32
N LYS A 47 9.16 -11.99 13.39
CA LYS A 47 9.86 -12.50 12.21
C LYS A 47 9.05 -13.63 11.55
N GLY A 48 8.79 -13.49 10.25
CA GLY A 48 8.00 -14.45 9.46
C GLY A 48 6.51 -14.09 9.35
N GLU A 49 6.03 -13.10 10.08
CA GLU A 49 4.66 -12.60 9.93
C GLU A 49 4.59 -11.54 8.83
N ALA A 50 3.42 -11.41 8.24
CA ALA A 50 3.14 -10.43 7.21
C ALA A 50 1.80 -9.74 7.47
N SER A 51 1.65 -8.53 6.95
CA SER A 51 0.39 -7.80 6.95
C SER A 51 0.03 -7.40 5.52
N PHE A 52 -1.25 -7.43 5.22
CA PHE A 52 -1.80 -6.94 3.96
C PHE A 52 -2.62 -5.70 4.23
N HIS A 53 -2.48 -4.70 3.38
CA HIS A 53 -3.26 -3.48 3.49
C HIS A 53 -3.48 -2.83 2.13
N HIS A 54 -4.54 -2.07 2.04
CA HIS A 54 -4.88 -1.32 0.85
C HIS A 54 -3.79 -0.28 0.53
N PRO A 55 -3.42 -0.04 -0.74
CA PRO A 55 -2.35 0.91 -1.10
C PRO A 55 -2.61 2.35 -0.63
N LEU A 56 -3.88 2.75 -0.50
CA LEU A 56 -4.25 4.07 0.03
C LEU A 56 -4.39 4.09 1.56
N LEU A 57 -4.14 2.98 2.26
CA LEU A 57 -4.14 3.02 3.72
C LEU A 57 -2.99 3.90 4.20
N MET A 58 -3.31 4.94 4.95
CA MET A 58 -2.28 5.76 5.57
C MET A 58 -1.52 4.92 6.59
N HIS A 59 -0.22 4.83 6.38
CA HIS A 59 0.68 4.06 7.24
C HIS A 59 2.05 4.71 7.31
N GLY A 60 2.77 4.42 8.37
CA GLY A 60 4.12 4.97 8.53
C GLY A 60 4.82 4.40 9.75
N SER A 61 6.04 4.85 9.96
CA SER A 61 6.84 4.48 11.13
C SER A 61 7.55 5.72 11.64
N TYR A 62 7.60 5.84 12.95
CA TYR A 62 8.53 6.75 13.58
C TYR A 62 9.97 6.26 13.39
N GLU A 63 10.90 7.10 13.73
CA GLU A 63 12.31 6.78 13.75
C GLU A 63 12.60 5.49 14.54
N ASN A 64 13.52 4.70 14.01
CA ASN A 64 14.03 3.54 14.75
C ASN A 64 15.09 4.00 15.78
N ARG A 65 14.73 4.02 17.04
CA ARG A 65 15.59 4.41 18.15
C ARG A 65 16.31 3.23 18.83
N SER A 66 16.20 2.04 18.24
CA SER A 66 16.90 0.86 18.72
C SER A 66 18.24 0.66 17.99
N GLU A 67 19.14 -0.06 18.59
CA GLU A 67 20.42 -0.48 17.98
C GLU A 67 20.23 -1.57 16.90
N ARG A 68 19.01 -2.08 16.71
CA ARG A 68 18.72 -3.16 15.77
C ARG A 68 18.13 -2.60 14.49
N SER A 69 18.64 -3.05 13.34
CA SER A 69 18.04 -2.75 12.05
C SER A 69 16.65 -3.36 11.94
N ARG A 70 15.67 -2.57 11.53
CA ARG A 70 14.36 -3.06 11.08
C ARG A 70 14.42 -3.33 9.59
N ARG A 71 14.18 -4.57 9.21
CA ARG A 71 14.12 -4.99 7.81
C ARG A 71 12.72 -5.54 7.51
N ALA A 72 12.18 -5.16 6.37
CA ALA A 72 10.92 -5.68 5.86
C ALA A 72 11.03 -5.85 4.35
N THR A 73 10.39 -6.87 3.81
CA THR A 73 10.16 -7.02 2.39
C THR A 73 8.78 -6.46 2.09
N LEU A 74 8.69 -5.61 1.09
CA LEU A 74 7.44 -5.05 0.59
C LEU A 74 7.16 -5.66 -0.78
N ILE A 75 5.96 -6.19 -0.96
CA ILE A 75 5.47 -6.70 -2.23
C ILE A 75 4.19 -5.95 -2.56
N ASN A 76 4.19 -5.22 -3.66
CA ASN A 76 2.98 -4.60 -4.18
C ASN A 76 2.33 -5.56 -5.18
N VAL A 77 1.06 -5.83 -4.99
CA VAL A 77 0.26 -6.63 -5.93
C VAL A 77 -0.77 -5.74 -6.61
N LEU A 78 -1.03 -6.02 -7.86
CA LEU A 78 -1.99 -5.30 -8.69
C LEU A 78 -3.07 -6.29 -9.15
N THR A 79 -4.27 -5.78 -9.37
CA THR A 79 -5.31 -6.53 -10.08
C THR A 79 -4.87 -6.72 -11.53
N ASP A 80 -5.19 -7.86 -12.13
CA ASP A 80 -4.97 -8.06 -13.55
C ASP A 80 -5.73 -7.02 -14.39
N GLY A 81 -5.17 -6.66 -15.54
CA GLY A 81 -5.76 -5.66 -16.43
C GLY A 81 -5.59 -4.20 -15.99
N VAL A 82 -4.85 -3.91 -14.93
CA VAL A 82 -4.53 -2.52 -14.54
C VAL A 82 -3.74 -1.83 -15.64
N ILE A 83 -4.20 -0.63 -15.99
CA ILE A 83 -3.56 0.23 -16.99
C ILE A 83 -2.68 1.25 -16.29
N SER A 84 -1.45 1.42 -16.80
CA SER A 84 -0.54 2.44 -16.32
C SER A 84 -1.10 3.84 -16.53
N ASN A 85 -1.19 4.63 -15.49
CA ASN A 85 -1.53 6.06 -15.55
C ASN A 85 -0.31 6.94 -15.22
N ARG A 86 0.88 6.40 -15.39
CA ARG A 86 2.13 7.08 -15.08
C ARG A 86 2.38 8.19 -16.08
N GLU A 87 2.62 9.39 -15.58
CA GLU A 87 3.17 10.49 -16.38
C GLU A 87 4.66 10.27 -16.63
N GLU A 88 5.18 10.75 -17.76
CA GLU A 88 6.57 10.52 -18.17
C GLU A 88 7.58 11.01 -17.14
N ASP A 89 7.27 12.08 -16.42
CA ASP A 89 8.11 12.69 -15.38
C ASP A 89 8.00 11.99 -14.00
N GLY A 90 7.32 10.97 -13.94
CA GLY A 90 6.78 10.07 -12.96
C GLY A 90 7.29 9.94 -11.63
N LEU A 91 7.76 9.30 -10.88
CA LEU A 91 8.04 9.13 -9.48
C LEU A 91 9.40 9.75 -9.14
N ASN A 92 9.40 10.96 -8.60
CA ASN A 92 10.57 11.54 -7.94
C ASN A 92 10.84 10.86 -6.57
N ALA A 93 10.73 9.53 -6.53
CA ALA A 93 11.05 8.75 -5.34
C ALA A 93 12.44 8.14 -5.50
N PRO A 94 13.28 8.14 -4.47
CA PRO A 94 14.56 7.46 -4.50
C PRO A 94 14.40 5.99 -4.96
N GLY A 95 15.14 5.60 -6.00
CA GLY A 95 15.07 4.26 -6.57
C GLY A 95 13.94 4.04 -7.59
N ALA A 96 13.15 5.05 -7.92
CA ALA A 96 12.08 4.94 -8.93
C ALA A 96 12.60 4.53 -10.31
N ASP A 97 13.85 4.90 -10.63
CA ASP A 97 14.48 4.55 -11.91
C ASP A 97 14.83 3.06 -12.02
N ASN A 98 14.84 2.35 -10.91
CA ASN A 98 15.09 0.91 -10.88
C ASN A 98 13.85 0.08 -11.22
N TYR A 99 12.69 0.70 -11.32
CA TYR A 99 11.46 0.00 -11.71
C TYR A 99 11.22 0.11 -13.20
N PRO A 100 10.81 -0.99 -13.84
CA PRO A 100 10.46 -0.98 -15.24
C PRO A 100 9.36 0.03 -15.53
N LYS A 101 9.57 0.85 -16.54
CA LYS A 101 8.61 1.87 -16.93
C LYS A 101 7.59 1.25 -17.88
N VAL A 102 6.34 1.19 -17.45
CA VAL A 102 5.22 0.86 -18.32
C VAL A 102 4.60 2.19 -18.79
N PRO A 103 4.61 2.47 -20.09
CA PRO A 103 4.06 3.71 -20.63
C PRO A 103 2.59 3.92 -20.24
N ARG A 104 2.19 5.18 -20.12
CA ARG A 104 0.79 5.54 -19.85
C ARG A 104 -0.13 4.93 -20.90
N GLY A 105 -1.24 4.37 -20.45
CA GLY A 105 -2.24 3.72 -21.30
C GLY A 105 -1.94 2.26 -21.65
N GLN A 106 -0.79 1.72 -21.26
CA GLN A 106 -0.47 0.31 -21.44
C GLN A 106 -0.84 -0.51 -20.22
N ALA A 107 -1.23 -1.77 -20.46
CA ALA A 107 -1.50 -2.72 -19.40
C ALA A 107 -0.23 -3.10 -18.64
N MET A 108 -0.35 -3.20 -17.32
CA MET A 108 0.72 -3.72 -16.47
C MET A 108 0.86 -5.22 -16.72
N GLY A 109 2.04 -5.66 -17.15
CA GLY A 109 2.26 -7.08 -17.50
C GLY A 109 3.69 -7.35 -17.93
N GLY A 110 3.94 -8.60 -18.34
CA GLY A 110 5.23 -9.04 -18.85
C GLY A 110 6.22 -9.45 -17.76
N GLN A 111 7.49 -9.51 -18.12
CA GLN A 111 8.56 -10.07 -17.27
C GLN A 111 8.63 -9.47 -15.85
N TYR A 112 8.33 -8.18 -15.70
CA TYR A 112 8.46 -7.47 -14.43
C TYR A 112 7.16 -7.38 -13.63
N TYR A 113 6.04 -7.75 -14.25
CA TYR A 113 4.72 -7.79 -13.66
C TYR A 113 4.06 -9.14 -13.98
N PRO A 114 4.65 -10.24 -13.46
CA PRO A 114 4.14 -11.58 -13.75
C PRO A 114 2.76 -11.76 -13.11
N LEU A 115 1.88 -12.47 -13.82
CA LEU A 115 0.64 -12.93 -13.24
C LEU A 115 0.97 -13.94 -12.13
N LEU A 116 0.61 -13.61 -10.89
CA LEU A 116 0.89 -14.45 -9.72
C LEU A 116 -0.24 -15.44 -9.43
N PHE A 117 -1.45 -15.07 -9.77
CA PHE A 117 -2.65 -15.86 -9.51
C PHE A 117 -3.69 -15.60 -10.59
N ASN A 118 -4.25 -16.68 -11.13
CA ASN A 118 -5.40 -16.67 -12.00
C ASN A 118 -6.49 -17.53 -11.32
N ALA A 119 -7.63 -16.92 -11.02
CA ALA A 119 -8.72 -17.60 -10.34
C ALA A 119 -9.30 -18.74 -11.17
N GLU A 120 -9.36 -18.62 -12.50
CA GLU A 120 -9.85 -19.65 -13.39
C GLU A 120 -8.97 -20.90 -13.37
N ASP A 121 -7.66 -20.72 -13.38
CA ASP A 121 -6.70 -21.82 -13.31
C ASP A 121 -6.69 -22.49 -11.93
N ALA A 122 -6.80 -21.68 -10.87
CA ALA A 122 -6.71 -22.17 -9.50
C ALA A 122 -7.96 -22.95 -9.05
N LEU A 123 -9.13 -22.60 -9.59
CA LEU A 123 -10.41 -23.20 -9.20
C LEU A 123 -10.92 -24.24 -10.20
N GLY A 124 -10.13 -24.59 -11.22
CA GLY A 124 -10.50 -25.60 -12.22
C GLY A 124 -11.81 -25.30 -12.95
N GLY A 125 -12.11 -24.02 -13.13
CA GLY A 125 -13.36 -23.57 -13.78
C GLY A 125 -14.60 -23.62 -12.89
N GLN A 126 -14.47 -23.94 -11.61
CA GLN A 126 -15.56 -23.88 -10.63
C GLN A 126 -15.43 -22.61 -9.79
N LEU A 127 -15.89 -21.51 -10.31
CA LEU A 127 -16.16 -20.28 -9.53
C LEU A 127 -17.52 -20.48 -8.82
N GLU A 128 -17.56 -21.20 -7.73
CA GLU A 128 -18.57 -20.92 -6.71
C GLU A 128 -18.17 -19.59 -6.06
N GLU A 129 -19.13 -18.70 -5.90
CA GLU A 129 -18.91 -17.36 -5.34
C GLU A 129 -18.08 -17.45 -4.07
N VAL A 130 -16.86 -16.95 -4.13
CA VAL A 130 -16.02 -16.77 -2.94
C VAL A 130 -16.70 -15.70 -2.07
N PRO A 131 -17.19 -16.04 -0.88
CA PRO A 131 -17.84 -15.03 -0.03
C PRO A 131 -16.85 -13.91 0.30
N THR A 132 -17.09 -12.74 -0.20
CA THR A 132 -16.35 -11.53 0.17
C THR A 132 -16.78 -11.14 1.59
N VAL A 133 -16.39 -11.91 2.58
CA VAL A 133 -16.63 -11.53 3.98
C VAL A 133 -15.30 -11.54 4.71
N ILE A 134 -14.62 -10.40 4.67
CA ILE A 134 -13.70 -10.05 5.73
C ILE A 134 -14.55 -9.35 6.78
N SER A 135 -15.17 -10.10 7.66
CA SER A 135 -15.75 -9.58 8.89
C SER A 135 -14.59 -9.23 9.81
N LEU A 136 -14.24 -7.96 9.86
CA LEU A 136 -13.51 -7.42 11.00
C LEU A 136 -14.52 -7.42 12.15
N LYS A 137 -14.40 -8.38 13.04
CA LYS A 137 -15.11 -8.30 14.32
C LYS A 137 -14.61 -7.08 15.08
N ASP A 138 -15.58 -6.33 15.57
CA ASP A 138 -15.47 -5.15 16.42
C ASP A 138 -14.57 -5.38 17.65
#